data_de4df3d945335db266ac9365dd8366fc
#
_entry.id   de4df3d945335db266ac9365dd8366fc
#
_cell.length_a   1.000
_cell.length_b   1.000
_cell.length_c   1.000
_cell.angle_alpha   90.00
_cell.angle_beta   90.00
_cell.angle_gamma   90.00
#
_symmetry.space_group_name_H-M   'P 1'
#
loop_
_entity.id
_entity.type
_entity.pdbx_description
1 polymer ?
#
loop_
_entity_poly.entity_id
_entity_poly.type
_entity_poly.pdbx_seq_one_letter_code
_entity_poly.pdbx_strand_id
1 'polypeptide(L)'
;MIVSWHIIVRPSVKFRRFIRLLSSGAIIILCSSCGEVPSYIQNLRAGVFPWQAGRSGFWRGDGVPGPPKIIVYLSEQEAYFYKGKRVVGESTVSTGKPGFSTPPGHYHVISKDRNHVSSEFGDYVDDSGKVVKSNIDSRNDPQPPGTHFDGAQMPYCMHFNGGYAMHEGYVPRYAASHGCIRLPKGMAQHFFDASREGTPVIVKE
;
A
#
# COMPACT_ATOMS: atom_id res chain seq x y z
N MET A 1 42.89 -17.17 64.90
CA MET A 1 44.12 -16.50 64.45
C MET A 1 43.72 -15.53 63.34
N ILE A 2 43.75 -14.30 63.68
CA ILE A 2 43.90 -13.01 62.97
C ILE A 2 43.19 -12.87 61.65
N VAL A 3 42.09 -12.14 61.72
CA VAL A 3 41.34 -11.52 60.67
C VAL A 3 42.02 -10.19 60.29
N SER A 4 42.29 -9.98 59.00
CA SER A 4 42.77 -8.68 58.51
C SER A 4 41.72 -8.08 57.53
N TRP A 5 41.13 -6.96 57.95
CA TRP A 5 40.20 -6.16 57.19
C TRP A 5 41.00 -5.18 56.29
N HIS A 6 40.77 -5.23 55.01
CA HIS A 6 41.24 -4.11 54.14
C HIS A 6 40.02 -3.40 53.58
N ILE A 7 39.85 -2.17 54.07
CA ILE A 7 38.88 -1.18 53.60
C ILE A 7 39.46 -0.59 52.29
N ILE A 8 38.76 -0.76 51.19
CA ILE A 8 39.07 -0.07 49.95
C ILE A 8 38.05 1.04 49.74
N VAL A 9 38.57 2.26 49.82
CA VAL A 9 37.88 3.54 49.65
C VAL A 9 37.50 3.72 48.17
N ARG A 10 36.23 4.04 47.92
CA ARG A 10 35.70 4.41 46.58
C ARG A 10 36.06 5.88 46.29
N PRO A 11 36.56 6.26 45.13
CA PRO A 11 36.56 7.65 44.70
C PRO A 11 35.18 7.99 44.08
N SER A 12 34.56 9.02 44.62
CA SER A 12 33.37 9.68 44.10
C SER A 12 33.73 10.50 42.86
N VAL A 13 33.25 10.09 41.69
CA VAL A 13 33.35 10.91 40.47
C VAL A 13 32.01 11.64 40.28
N LYS A 14 32.04 12.90 40.62
CA LYS A 14 30.94 13.84 40.30
C LYS A 14 30.96 14.11 38.79
N PHE A 15 30.04 13.46 38.06
CA PHE A 15 29.78 13.80 36.68
C PHE A 15 28.91 15.08 36.62
N ARG A 16 29.54 16.21 36.31
CA ARG A 16 28.85 17.45 35.98
C ARG A 16 28.17 17.30 34.63
N ARG A 17 26.83 17.25 34.63
CA ARG A 17 26.02 17.39 33.43
C ARG A 17 26.14 18.82 32.92
N PHE A 18 26.89 18.99 31.80
CA PHE A 18 26.78 20.17 30.96
C PHE A 18 25.57 19.98 30.04
N ILE A 19 24.44 20.57 30.42
CA ILE A 19 23.31 20.78 29.51
C ILE A 19 23.66 21.98 28.65
N ARG A 20 24.11 21.73 27.43
CA ARG A 20 24.13 22.75 26.38
C ARG A 20 22.73 22.86 25.80
N LEU A 21 22.01 23.90 26.18
CA LEU A 21 20.83 24.39 25.47
C LEU A 21 21.28 24.90 24.09
N LEU A 22 21.10 24.11 23.07
CA LEU A 22 21.10 24.60 21.71
C LEU A 22 19.72 25.17 21.42
N SER A 23 19.60 26.48 21.52
CA SER A 23 18.47 27.24 21.01
C SER A 23 18.55 27.22 19.47
N SER A 24 17.93 26.19 18.87
CA SER A 24 17.70 26.19 17.44
C SER A 24 16.53 27.12 17.15
N GLY A 25 16.82 28.36 16.84
CA GLY A 25 15.86 29.30 16.26
C GLY A 25 15.40 28.76 14.92
N ALA A 26 14.18 28.25 14.88
CA ALA A 26 13.50 27.94 13.62
C ALA A 26 13.17 29.28 12.94
N ILE A 27 13.95 29.66 11.94
CA ILE A 27 13.59 30.75 11.03
C ILE A 27 12.45 30.25 10.15
N ILE A 28 11.23 30.62 10.50
CA ILE A 28 10.04 30.42 9.65
C ILE A 28 10.12 31.52 8.57
N ILE A 29 10.64 31.17 7.41
CA ILE A 29 10.55 32.03 6.21
C ILE A 29 9.12 31.84 5.68
N LEU A 30 8.26 32.81 5.97
CA LEU A 30 6.95 32.95 5.32
C LEU A 30 7.16 33.48 3.89
N CYS A 31 7.42 32.60 2.94
CA CYS A 31 7.30 32.91 1.54
C CYS A 31 5.83 32.77 1.14
N SER A 32 5.14 33.92 1.03
CA SER A 32 3.82 34.02 0.40
C SER A 32 3.99 33.96 -1.13
N SER A 33 4.21 32.77 -1.65
CA SER A 33 3.95 32.46 -3.06
C SER A 33 3.24 31.11 -3.06
N CYS A 34 2.17 31.00 -3.86
CA CYS A 34 1.45 29.75 -4.11
C CYS A 34 2.40 28.71 -4.71
N GLY A 35 3.22 28.11 -3.87
CA GLY A 35 4.12 27.03 -4.18
C GLY A 35 3.53 25.73 -3.60
N GLU A 36 3.44 24.71 -4.41
CA GLU A 36 3.07 23.37 -3.97
C GLU A 36 3.90 22.97 -2.76
N VAL A 37 3.25 22.52 -1.70
CA VAL A 37 3.93 22.02 -0.51
C VAL A 37 4.78 20.83 -0.94
N PRO A 38 6.11 20.84 -0.72
CA PRO A 38 6.98 19.74 -1.14
C PRO A 38 6.42 18.40 -0.66
N SER A 39 6.47 17.41 -1.53
CA SER A 39 5.91 16.06 -1.27
C SER A 39 6.41 15.45 0.05
N TYR A 40 7.63 15.79 0.47
CA TYR A 40 8.20 15.33 1.73
C TYR A 40 7.45 15.88 2.97
N ILE A 41 6.93 17.12 2.91
CA ILE A 41 6.13 17.73 4.00
C ILE A 41 4.72 17.10 4.04
N GLN A 42 4.16 16.76 2.88
CA GLN A 42 2.90 16.01 2.81
C GLN A 42 3.05 14.63 3.44
N ASN A 43 4.17 13.95 3.19
CA ASN A 43 4.49 12.64 3.76
C ASN A 43 4.68 12.69 5.29
N LEU A 44 5.31 13.74 5.83
CA LEU A 44 5.44 13.95 7.28
C LEU A 44 4.08 14.14 7.98
N ARG A 45 3.13 14.86 7.34
CA ARG A 45 1.77 15.02 7.86
C ARG A 45 0.97 13.73 7.83
N ALA A 46 1.26 12.85 6.87
CA ALA A 46 0.66 11.52 6.76
C ALA A 46 1.33 10.46 7.65
N GLY A 47 2.35 10.83 8.46
CA GLY A 47 3.13 9.90 9.27
C GLY A 47 4.07 9.00 8.45
N VAL A 48 4.27 9.31 7.17
CA VAL A 48 5.15 8.57 6.28
C VAL A 48 6.57 9.13 6.38
N PHE A 49 7.47 8.38 6.95
CA PHE A 49 8.87 8.78 7.03
C PHE A 49 9.56 8.73 5.66
N PRO A 50 10.53 9.66 5.36
CA PRO A 50 11.18 9.74 4.05
C PRO A 50 11.80 8.44 3.54
N TRP A 51 12.28 7.56 4.43
CA TRP A 51 12.82 6.25 4.07
C TRP A 51 11.75 5.22 3.68
N GLN A 52 10.46 5.48 3.97
CA GLN A 52 9.32 4.66 3.54
C GLN A 52 8.71 5.17 2.23
N ALA A 53 8.96 6.43 1.87
CA ALA A 53 8.33 7.10 0.72
C ALA A 53 8.78 6.58 -0.66
N GLY A 54 9.82 5.73 -0.73
CA GLY A 54 10.40 5.26 -1.99
C GLY A 54 10.22 3.78 -2.31
N ARG A 55 9.69 2.97 -1.40
CA ARG A 55 9.58 1.52 -1.63
C ARG A 55 8.17 1.15 -2.04
N SER A 56 7.94 0.96 -3.33
CA SER A 56 6.73 0.30 -3.85
C SER A 56 6.78 -1.23 -3.65
N GLY A 57 7.89 -1.76 -3.17
CA GLY A 57 8.14 -3.17 -2.97
C GLY A 57 9.43 -3.66 -3.66
N PHE A 58 9.63 -4.97 -3.69
CA PHE A 58 10.68 -5.62 -4.44
C PHE A 58 10.16 -6.88 -5.16
N TRP A 59 10.86 -7.29 -6.23
CA TRP A 59 10.61 -8.55 -6.92
C TRP A 59 11.92 -9.30 -7.20
N ARG A 60 11.95 -10.58 -6.86
CA ARG A 60 13.07 -11.52 -7.07
C ARG A 60 12.52 -12.93 -7.40
N GLY A 61 11.35 -13.00 -8.05
CA GLY A 61 10.64 -14.26 -8.29
C GLY A 61 10.96 -14.92 -9.62
N ASP A 62 11.71 -14.24 -10.51
CA ASP A 62 12.00 -14.77 -11.84
C ASP A 62 12.94 -15.98 -11.73
N GLY A 63 12.54 -17.08 -12.38
CA GLY A 63 13.29 -18.34 -12.34
C GLY A 63 13.28 -19.08 -10.98
N VAL A 64 12.68 -18.53 -9.93
CA VAL A 64 12.60 -19.22 -8.63
C VAL A 64 11.54 -20.33 -8.69
N PRO A 65 11.90 -21.59 -8.39
CA PRO A 65 10.94 -22.69 -8.40
C PRO A 65 10.08 -22.70 -7.13
N GLY A 66 8.93 -23.35 -7.22
CA GLY A 66 7.99 -23.59 -6.12
C GLY A 66 6.59 -23.11 -6.40
N PRO A 67 5.58 -23.63 -5.69
CA PRO A 67 4.19 -23.25 -5.86
C PRO A 67 3.98 -21.78 -5.45
N PRO A 68 3.24 -20.98 -6.24
CA PRO A 68 2.93 -19.61 -5.92
C PRO A 68 1.91 -19.51 -4.77
N LYS A 69 2.03 -18.47 -3.96
CA LYS A 69 1.06 -18.09 -2.93
C LYS A 69 1.17 -16.58 -2.66
N ILE A 70 0.05 -15.92 -2.43
CA ILE A 70 -0.03 -14.51 -2.07
C ILE A 70 -0.58 -14.40 -0.65
N ILE A 71 0.03 -13.54 0.18
CA ILE A 71 -0.49 -13.16 1.49
C ILE A 71 -0.62 -11.63 1.51
N VAL A 72 -1.77 -11.13 1.92
CA VAL A 72 -2.08 -9.70 2.05
C VAL A 72 -2.34 -9.39 3.51
N TYR A 73 -1.73 -8.34 4.04
CA TYR A 73 -1.97 -7.81 5.38
C TYR A 73 -2.70 -6.47 5.25
N LEU A 74 -3.96 -6.44 5.71
CA LEU A 74 -4.83 -5.26 5.59
C LEU A 74 -4.35 -4.11 6.46
N SER A 75 -3.94 -4.40 7.70
CA SER A 75 -3.42 -3.37 8.63
C SER A 75 -2.13 -2.72 8.16
N GLU A 76 -1.28 -3.47 7.46
CA GLU A 76 0.03 -3.01 6.97
C GLU A 76 -0.06 -2.36 5.58
N GLN A 77 -1.16 -2.64 4.83
CA GLN A 77 -1.31 -2.30 3.42
C GLN A 77 -0.16 -2.85 2.58
N GLU A 78 0.15 -4.13 2.81
CA GLU A 78 1.23 -4.86 2.13
C GLU A 78 0.77 -6.22 1.63
N ALA A 79 1.38 -6.67 0.54
CA ALA A 79 1.20 -7.99 -0.03
C ALA A 79 2.54 -8.67 -0.28
N TYR A 80 2.63 -9.95 0.05
CA TYR A 80 3.82 -10.78 -0.12
C TYR A 80 3.55 -11.91 -1.11
N PHE A 81 4.47 -12.08 -2.06
CA PHE A 81 4.45 -13.19 -3.01
C PHE A 81 5.45 -14.25 -2.61
N TYR A 82 5.00 -15.48 -2.53
CA TYR A 82 5.80 -16.65 -2.17
C TYR A 82 5.98 -17.60 -3.35
N LYS A 83 7.13 -18.24 -3.42
CA LYS A 83 7.39 -19.47 -4.18
C LYS A 83 7.79 -20.56 -3.16
N GLY A 84 6.89 -21.50 -2.91
CA GLY A 84 7.03 -22.46 -1.80
C GLY A 84 7.08 -21.77 -0.44
N LYS A 85 8.18 -21.90 0.29
CA LYS A 85 8.39 -21.24 1.60
C LYS A 85 9.13 -19.91 1.51
N ARG A 86 9.61 -19.53 0.33
CA ARG A 86 10.45 -18.34 0.12
C ARG A 86 9.60 -17.14 -0.28
N VAL A 87 9.77 -16.01 0.40
CA VAL A 87 9.26 -14.71 -0.06
C VAL A 87 10.12 -14.25 -1.24
N VAL A 88 9.50 -14.00 -2.37
CA VAL A 88 10.17 -13.56 -3.59
C VAL A 88 9.68 -12.21 -4.10
N GLY A 89 8.60 -11.69 -3.53
CA GLY A 89 8.07 -10.37 -3.83
C GLY A 89 7.37 -9.76 -2.63
N GLU A 90 7.44 -8.45 -2.52
CA GLU A 90 6.75 -7.60 -1.54
C GLU A 90 6.22 -6.38 -2.27
N SER A 91 5.02 -5.96 -1.96
CA SER A 91 4.40 -4.78 -2.57
C SER A 91 3.57 -4.02 -1.55
N THR A 92 3.67 -2.71 -1.56
CA THR A 92 2.62 -1.89 -0.97
C THR A 92 1.33 -2.09 -1.75
N VAL A 93 0.18 -2.04 -1.07
CA VAL A 93 -1.14 -2.17 -1.68
C VAL A 93 -2.09 -1.06 -1.19
N SER A 94 -3.24 -0.95 -1.83
CA SER A 94 -4.37 -0.19 -1.30
C SER A 94 -5.61 -1.07 -1.37
N THR A 95 -6.13 -1.42 -0.20
CA THR A 95 -7.28 -2.31 -0.03
C THR A 95 -8.60 -1.52 0.09
N GLY A 96 -9.70 -2.19 0.36
CA GLY A 96 -11.03 -1.59 0.48
C GLY A 96 -11.13 -0.58 1.63
N LYS A 97 -11.66 0.61 1.35
CA LYS A 97 -11.93 1.67 2.34
C LYS A 97 -13.07 1.27 3.28
N PRO A 98 -13.27 1.97 4.43
CA PRO A 98 -14.43 1.74 5.29
C PRO A 98 -15.75 1.76 4.50
N GLY A 99 -16.62 0.77 4.76
CA GLY A 99 -17.85 0.54 3.99
C GLY A 99 -17.69 -0.31 2.73
N PHE A 100 -16.45 -0.54 2.28
CA PHE A 100 -16.08 -1.37 1.12
C PHE A 100 -14.90 -2.28 1.47
N SER A 101 -14.82 -2.78 2.68
CA SER A 101 -13.66 -3.53 3.17
C SER A 101 -13.36 -4.76 2.32
N THR A 102 -12.08 -5.00 2.07
CA THR A 102 -11.62 -6.29 1.54
C THR A 102 -11.78 -7.36 2.61
N PRO A 103 -12.56 -8.43 2.41
CA PRO A 103 -12.82 -9.40 3.46
C PRO A 103 -11.57 -10.25 3.75
N PRO A 104 -11.17 -10.41 5.03
CA PRO A 104 -10.17 -11.40 5.42
C PRO A 104 -10.63 -12.81 5.09
N GLY A 105 -9.69 -13.69 4.77
CA GLY A 105 -10.04 -15.08 4.47
C GLY A 105 -8.97 -15.82 3.67
N HIS A 106 -9.30 -17.05 3.31
CA HIS A 106 -8.49 -17.93 2.48
C HIS A 106 -9.20 -18.13 1.15
N TYR A 107 -8.58 -17.65 0.12
CA TYR A 107 -9.08 -17.65 -1.25
C TYR A 107 -8.05 -18.26 -2.21
N HIS A 108 -8.38 -18.28 -3.48
CA HIS A 108 -7.45 -18.60 -4.56
C HIS A 108 -7.81 -17.78 -5.80
N VAL A 109 -6.86 -17.59 -6.68
CA VAL A 109 -7.10 -16.92 -7.96
C VAL A 109 -8.12 -17.75 -8.76
N ILE A 110 -9.25 -17.13 -9.09
CA ILE A 110 -10.38 -17.76 -9.81
C ILE A 110 -10.19 -17.57 -11.33
N SER A 111 -9.84 -16.33 -11.71
CA SER A 111 -9.64 -15.96 -13.12
C SER A 111 -8.60 -14.86 -13.23
N LYS A 112 -8.05 -14.71 -14.45
CA LYS A 112 -7.04 -13.72 -14.77
C LYS A 112 -7.39 -13.01 -16.07
N ASP A 113 -7.33 -11.68 -16.05
CA ASP A 113 -7.52 -10.85 -17.24
C ASP A 113 -6.50 -9.70 -17.25
N ARG A 114 -5.66 -9.67 -18.30
CA ARG A 114 -4.59 -8.67 -18.40
C ARG A 114 -5.09 -7.25 -18.63
N ASN A 115 -6.23 -7.11 -19.31
CA ASN A 115 -6.77 -5.83 -19.76
C ASN A 115 -8.20 -5.61 -19.24
N HIS A 116 -8.48 -6.09 -18.04
CA HIS A 116 -9.81 -6.00 -17.46
C HIS A 116 -10.31 -4.57 -17.33
N VAL A 117 -11.59 -4.38 -17.61
CA VAL A 117 -12.32 -3.12 -17.41
C VAL A 117 -13.50 -3.41 -16.50
N SER A 118 -13.67 -2.60 -15.47
CA SER A 118 -14.78 -2.76 -14.53
C SER A 118 -16.14 -2.54 -15.22
N SER A 119 -17.09 -3.44 -14.98
CA SER A 119 -18.48 -3.28 -15.39
C SER A 119 -19.35 -2.53 -14.38
N GLU A 120 -18.83 -2.27 -13.18
CA GLU A 120 -19.59 -1.69 -12.06
C GLU A 120 -19.08 -0.32 -11.62
N PHE A 121 -17.76 -0.13 -11.59
CA PHE A 121 -17.11 1.09 -11.12
C PHE A 121 -16.41 1.81 -12.26
N GLY A 122 -16.55 3.13 -12.32
CA GLY A 122 -15.98 3.94 -13.41
C GLY A 122 -16.44 5.38 -13.33
N ASP A 123 -16.61 5.98 -14.50
CA ASP A 123 -17.06 7.36 -14.66
C ASP A 123 -18.24 7.40 -15.66
N TYR A 124 -19.07 8.44 -15.58
CA TYR A 124 -19.96 8.80 -16.69
C TYR A 124 -19.30 9.89 -17.52
N VAL A 125 -19.14 9.62 -18.82
CA VAL A 125 -18.51 10.52 -19.78
C VAL A 125 -19.50 10.92 -20.87
N ASP A 126 -19.31 12.13 -21.44
CA ASP A 126 -20.07 12.59 -22.61
C ASP A 126 -19.49 12.01 -23.93
N ASP A 127 -20.13 12.29 -25.05
CA ASP A 127 -19.72 11.80 -26.38
C ASP A 127 -18.31 12.30 -26.81
N SER A 128 -17.77 13.32 -26.16
CA SER A 128 -16.39 13.79 -26.36
C SER A 128 -15.37 13.04 -25.49
N GLY A 129 -15.81 12.18 -24.58
CA GLY A 129 -14.97 11.49 -23.59
C GLY A 129 -14.66 12.34 -22.35
N LYS A 130 -15.32 13.49 -22.17
CA LYS A 130 -15.15 14.32 -20.99
C LYS A 130 -15.94 13.74 -19.82
N VAL A 131 -15.27 13.59 -18.67
CA VAL A 131 -15.89 13.12 -17.42
C VAL A 131 -16.94 14.12 -16.94
N VAL A 132 -18.19 13.65 -16.82
CA VAL A 132 -19.34 14.40 -16.29
C VAL A 132 -19.56 14.07 -14.83
N LYS A 133 -19.46 12.79 -14.45
CA LYS A 133 -19.54 12.34 -13.07
C LYS A 133 -18.53 11.21 -12.85
N SER A 134 -17.63 11.39 -11.89
CA SER A 134 -16.55 10.45 -11.62
C SER A 134 -16.79 9.56 -10.42
N ASN A 135 -16.07 8.43 -10.37
CA ASN A 135 -16.04 7.50 -9.24
C ASN A 135 -17.43 6.99 -8.88
N ILE A 136 -18.19 6.56 -9.89
CA ILE A 136 -19.55 6.06 -9.76
C ILE A 136 -19.61 4.55 -9.57
N ASP A 137 -20.67 4.08 -8.90
CA ASP A 137 -21.17 2.71 -8.92
C ASP A 137 -22.37 2.66 -9.85
N SER A 138 -22.25 2.05 -11.03
CA SER A 138 -23.30 2.02 -12.06
C SER A 138 -24.60 1.35 -11.62
N ARG A 139 -24.56 0.58 -10.53
CA ARG A 139 -25.76 -0.07 -9.95
C ARG A 139 -26.59 0.89 -9.09
N ASN A 140 -25.95 1.92 -8.52
CA ASN A 140 -26.55 2.82 -7.52
C ASN A 140 -26.57 4.28 -7.97
N ASP A 141 -25.68 4.68 -8.83
CA ASP A 141 -25.56 6.06 -9.32
C ASP A 141 -26.34 6.26 -10.61
N PRO A 142 -27.36 7.14 -10.64
CA PRO A 142 -28.13 7.39 -11.86
C PRO A 142 -27.23 8.02 -12.94
N GLN A 143 -27.41 7.54 -14.15
CA GLN A 143 -26.71 8.05 -15.33
C GLN A 143 -27.24 9.43 -15.73
N PRO A 144 -26.37 10.48 -15.82
CA PRO A 144 -26.77 11.78 -16.34
C PRO A 144 -27.20 11.70 -17.82
N PRO A 145 -28.17 12.51 -18.26
CA PRO A 145 -28.55 12.57 -19.67
C PRO A 145 -27.38 12.93 -20.57
N GLY A 146 -27.27 12.29 -21.74
CA GLY A 146 -26.20 12.55 -22.71
C GLY A 146 -24.82 12.01 -22.29
N THR A 147 -24.79 11.03 -21.40
CA THR A 147 -23.54 10.36 -21.00
C THR A 147 -23.61 8.85 -21.22
N HIS A 148 -22.46 8.20 -21.24
CA HIS A 148 -22.32 6.76 -21.20
C HIS A 148 -21.33 6.33 -20.10
N PHE A 149 -21.41 5.07 -19.67
CA PHE A 149 -20.52 4.52 -18.66
C PHE A 149 -19.16 4.19 -19.28
N ASP A 150 -18.10 4.70 -18.66
CA ASP A 150 -16.70 4.37 -18.94
C ASP A 150 -16.13 3.65 -17.73
N GLY A 151 -15.91 2.35 -17.87
CA GLY A 151 -15.45 1.46 -16.80
C GLY A 151 -14.00 1.72 -16.41
N ALA A 152 -13.72 1.66 -15.10
CA ALA A 152 -12.37 1.82 -14.60
C ALA A 152 -11.43 0.72 -15.14
N GLN A 153 -10.28 1.14 -15.67
CA GLN A 153 -9.25 0.22 -16.13
C GLN A 153 -8.63 -0.51 -14.94
N MET A 154 -8.55 -1.84 -15.02
CA MET A 154 -8.01 -2.72 -13.98
C MET A 154 -6.98 -3.69 -14.58
N PRO A 155 -5.84 -3.20 -15.11
CA PRO A 155 -4.84 -4.05 -15.76
C PRO A 155 -4.29 -5.09 -14.79
N TYR A 156 -3.87 -6.25 -15.33
CA TYR A 156 -3.34 -7.38 -14.56
C TYR A 156 -4.29 -7.90 -13.48
N CYS A 157 -5.57 -7.95 -13.79
CA CYS A 157 -6.63 -8.34 -12.88
C CYS A 157 -6.59 -9.83 -12.57
N MET A 158 -6.64 -10.15 -11.28
CA MET A 158 -6.76 -11.51 -10.74
C MET A 158 -7.95 -11.54 -9.77
N HIS A 159 -9.10 -12.08 -10.18
CA HIS A 159 -10.22 -12.28 -9.29
C HIS A 159 -9.94 -13.41 -8.31
N PHE A 160 -10.30 -13.23 -7.04
CA PHE A 160 -10.08 -14.23 -5.99
C PHE A 160 -11.29 -14.49 -5.10
N ASN A 161 -12.32 -13.61 -5.12
CA ASN A 161 -13.55 -13.78 -4.34
C ASN A 161 -14.68 -12.95 -4.96
N GLY A 162 -15.58 -13.55 -5.73
CA GLY A 162 -16.69 -12.82 -6.38
C GLY A 162 -16.18 -11.62 -7.17
N GLY A 163 -16.65 -10.41 -6.83
CA GLY A 163 -16.21 -9.15 -7.43
C GLY A 163 -14.86 -8.63 -6.91
N TYR A 164 -14.22 -9.29 -5.94
CA TYR A 164 -12.93 -8.85 -5.40
C TYR A 164 -11.77 -9.35 -6.25
N ALA A 165 -10.88 -8.44 -6.61
CA ALA A 165 -9.70 -8.74 -7.42
C ALA A 165 -8.45 -8.01 -6.93
N MET A 166 -7.29 -8.51 -7.33
CA MET A 166 -6.01 -7.79 -7.28
C MET A 166 -5.71 -7.26 -8.68
N HIS A 167 -5.32 -5.99 -8.81
CA HIS A 167 -5.05 -5.36 -10.11
C HIS A 167 -4.12 -4.15 -9.98
N GLU A 168 -3.60 -3.66 -11.10
CA GLU A 168 -2.88 -2.38 -11.15
C GLU A 168 -3.83 -1.23 -10.75
N GLY A 169 -3.31 -0.27 -9.97
CA GLY A 169 -4.05 0.93 -9.65
C GLY A 169 -3.27 1.91 -8.78
N TYR A 170 -3.89 3.03 -8.48
CA TYR A 170 -3.32 4.03 -7.58
C TYR A 170 -3.25 3.50 -6.13
N VAL A 171 -2.05 3.54 -5.55
CA VAL A 171 -1.75 3.02 -4.20
C VAL A 171 -1.31 4.17 -3.28
N PRO A 172 -2.23 4.81 -2.55
CA PRO A 172 -1.93 5.92 -1.65
C PRO A 172 -1.38 5.47 -0.29
N ARG A 173 -1.11 4.16 -0.08
CA ARG A 173 -0.64 3.53 1.16
C ARG A 173 -1.66 3.58 2.32
N TYR A 174 -2.91 3.70 2.01
CA TYR A 174 -4.05 3.49 2.90
C TYR A 174 -5.19 2.84 2.13
N ALA A 175 -6.16 2.30 2.84
CA ALA A 175 -7.34 1.66 2.26
C ALA A 175 -8.20 2.71 1.53
N ALA A 176 -8.28 2.63 0.19
CA ALA A 176 -8.95 3.63 -0.66
C ALA A 176 -9.77 3.04 -1.81
N SER A 177 -9.80 1.71 -1.96
CA SER A 177 -10.56 1.05 -3.03
C SER A 177 -12.03 0.80 -2.66
N HIS A 178 -12.79 0.28 -3.60
CA HIS A 178 -14.14 -0.25 -3.37
C HIS A 178 -14.13 -1.77 -3.10
N GLY A 179 -13.06 -2.27 -2.47
CA GLY A 179 -12.91 -3.67 -2.06
C GLY A 179 -11.77 -4.40 -2.74
N CYS A 180 -11.42 -4.09 -3.97
CA CYS A 180 -10.28 -4.66 -4.66
C CYS A 180 -8.94 -4.28 -4.00
N ILE A 181 -7.91 -5.07 -4.26
CA ILE A 181 -6.54 -4.84 -3.80
C ILE A 181 -5.74 -4.23 -4.96
N ARG A 182 -5.42 -2.94 -4.85
CA ARG A 182 -4.63 -2.24 -5.86
C ARG A 182 -3.14 -2.42 -5.59
N LEU A 183 -2.38 -2.68 -6.65
CA LEU A 183 -0.91 -2.77 -6.63
C LEU A 183 -0.31 -1.71 -7.56
N PRO A 184 0.93 -1.25 -7.31
CA PRO A 184 1.69 -0.48 -8.28
C PRO A 184 1.91 -1.28 -9.57
N LYS A 185 1.98 -0.61 -10.72
CA LYS A 185 2.06 -1.21 -12.07
C LYS A 185 3.05 -2.38 -12.17
N GLY A 186 4.31 -2.17 -11.84
CA GLY A 186 5.33 -3.22 -11.95
C GLY A 186 5.03 -4.43 -11.06
N MET A 187 4.53 -4.20 -9.84
CA MET A 187 4.20 -5.28 -8.90
C MET A 187 2.94 -6.03 -9.33
N ALA A 188 1.92 -5.32 -9.84
CA ALA A 188 0.72 -5.96 -10.39
C ALA A 188 1.08 -6.92 -11.52
N GLN A 189 1.95 -6.49 -12.44
CA GLN A 189 2.45 -7.33 -13.53
C GLN A 189 3.20 -8.56 -13.02
N HIS A 190 4.16 -8.39 -12.11
CA HIS A 190 4.92 -9.51 -11.54
C HIS A 190 4.02 -10.53 -10.83
N PHE A 191 3.09 -10.05 -10.00
CA PHE A 191 2.16 -10.92 -9.28
C PHE A 191 1.25 -11.66 -10.26
N PHE A 192 0.75 -10.96 -11.29
CA PHE A 192 -0.06 -11.55 -12.34
C PHE A 192 0.71 -12.63 -13.12
N ASP A 193 1.90 -12.31 -13.63
CA ASP A 193 2.66 -13.23 -14.49
C ASP A 193 3.15 -14.48 -13.71
N ALA A 194 3.46 -14.32 -12.41
CA ALA A 194 3.90 -15.42 -11.56
C ALA A 194 2.75 -16.24 -10.94
N SER A 195 1.50 -15.80 -11.05
CA SER A 195 0.31 -16.51 -10.59
C SER A 195 -0.34 -17.33 -11.67
N ARG A 196 -1.13 -18.32 -11.27
CA ARG A 196 -2.05 -19.09 -12.13
C ARG A 196 -3.40 -19.23 -11.40
N GLU A 197 -4.42 -19.62 -12.11
CA GLU A 197 -5.67 -20.03 -11.48
C GLU A 197 -5.40 -21.13 -10.44
N GLY A 198 -6.07 -21.09 -9.31
CA GLY A 198 -5.79 -21.92 -8.16
C GLY A 198 -4.64 -21.43 -7.26
N THR A 199 -3.91 -20.33 -7.61
CA THR A 199 -2.91 -19.74 -6.70
C THR A 199 -3.58 -19.28 -5.40
N PRO A 200 -3.15 -19.79 -4.21
CA PRO A 200 -3.71 -19.35 -2.93
C PRO A 200 -3.51 -17.86 -2.68
N VAL A 201 -4.58 -17.18 -2.23
CA VAL A 201 -4.61 -15.79 -1.79
C VAL A 201 -5.15 -15.77 -0.37
N ILE A 202 -4.32 -15.35 0.59
CA ILE A 202 -4.65 -15.28 2.01
C ILE A 202 -4.72 -13.82 2.40
N VAL A 203 -5.89 -13.34 2.82
CA VAL A 203 -6.09 -11.97 3.30
C VAL A 203 -6.19 -12.03 4.83
N LYS A 204 -5.35 -11.25 5.50
CA LYS A 204 -5.25 -11.14 6.96
C LYS A 204 -5.52 -9.70 7.41
N GLU A 205 -5.96 -9.55 8.65
CA GLU A 205 -6.06 -8.25 9.31
C GLU A 205 -4.70 -7.55 9.45
#